data_6ee0d80caf2e449f0cd572a71afed451
#
_entry.id   6ee0d80caf2e449f0cd572a71afed451
#
_cell.length_a   1.000
_cell.length_b   1.000
_cell.length_c   1.000
_cell.angle_alpha   90.00
_cell.angle_beta   90.00
_cell.angle_gamma   90.00
#
_symmetry.space_group_name_H-M   'P 1'
#
loop_
_entity.id
_entity.type
_entity.pdbx_description
1 polymer ?
#
loop_
_entity_poly.entity_id
_entity_poly.type
_entity_poly.pdbx_seq_one_letter_code
_entity_poly.pdbx_strand_id
1 'polypeptide(L)'
;IAAGLYPNPTPHAHVTTSTTHKTLRGPRGGLILCNDPELARRIDKAVFPGTQGGPLMHVIAGKAAAFHEALQPDFVEYSKAVIENARVLG
;
A
#
# COMPACT_ATOMS: atom_id res chain seq x y z
N ILE A 1 -1.67 -7.06 -6.19
CA ILE A 1 -0.59 -7.58 -5.31
C ILE A 1 -1.22 -8.04 -3.99
N ALA A 2 -1.83 -7.15 -3.20
CA ALA A 2 -2.42 -7.50 -1.89
C ALA A 2 -3.42 -8.68 -1.95
N ALA A 3 -4.19 -8.78 -3.04
CA ALA A 3 -5.13 -9.88 -3.27
C ALA A 3 -4.48 -11.18 -3.82
N GLY A 4 -3.16 -11.23 -3.98
CA GLY A 4 -2.47 -12.40 -4.54
C GLY A 4 -2.64 -12.60 -6.05
N LEU A 5 -3.23 -11.67 -6.77
CA LEU A 5 -3.55 -11.77 -8.20
C LEU A 5 -2.45 -11.25 -9.13
N TYR A 6 -1.36 -10.74 -8.57
CA TYR A 6 -0.22 -10.18 -9.29
C TYR A 6 1.06 -10.45 -8.51
N PRO A 7 2.21 -10.63 -9.19
CA PRO A 7 3.48 -10.90 -8.52
C PRO A 7 3.82 -9.87 -7.44
N ASN A 8 4.32 -10.37 -6.30
CA ASN A 8 4.72 -9.54 -5.18
C ASN A 8 6.19 -9.10 -5.35
N PRO A 9 6.48 -7.79 -5.44
CA PRO A 9 7.85 -7.30 -5.59
C PRO A 9 8.66 -7.33 -4.29
N THR A 10 8.03 -7.41 -3.12
CA THR A 10 8.72 -7.24 -1.84
C THR A 10 9.84 -8.25 -1.54
N PRO A 11 9.79 -9.51 -2.02
CA PRO A 11 10.92 -10.43 -1.86
C PRO A 11 12.13 -10.11 -2.77
N HIS A 12 11.93 -9.31 -3.81
CA HIS A 12 12.92 -9.05 -4.86
C HIS A 12 13.48 -7.62 -4.84
N ALA A 13 12.81 -6.72 -4.16
CA ALA A 13 13.18 -5.30 -4.07
C ALA A 13 13.64 -4.95 -2.65
N HIS A 14 14.69 -4.13 -2.53
CA HIS A 14 15.13 -3.59 -1.25
C HIS A 14 14.08 -2.67 -0.63
N VAL A 15 13.38 -1.91 -1.47
CA VAL A 15 12.31 -1.00 -1.08
C VAL A 15 11.19 -1.08 -2.10
N THR A 16 9.95 -1.17 -1.64
CA THR A 16 8.75 -1.12 -2.48
C THR A 16 7.89 0.07 -2.05
N THR A 17 7.54 0.93 -2.99
CA THR A 17 6.64 2.05 -2.73
C THR A 17 5.30 1.83 -3.43
N SER A 18 4.23 2.32 -2.82
CA SER A 18 2.90 2.29 -3.41
C SER A 18 2.04 3.45 -2.94
N THR A 19 0.89 3.62 -3.54
CA THR A 19 -0.14 4.55 -3.10
C THR A 19 -1.25 3.80 -2.37
N THR A 20 -1.91 4.49 -1.43
CA THR A 20 -3.03 3.92 -0.69
C THR A 20 -4.39 4.23 -1.31
N HIS A 21 -4.47 5.17 -2.24
CA HIS A 21 -5.70 5.75 -2.79
C HIS A 21 -6.09 5.26 -4.20
N LYS A 22 -5.49 4.19 -4.68
CA LYS A 22 -5.85 3.56 -5.97
C LYS A 22 -6.60 2.25 -5.71
N THR A 23 -6.14 1.13 -6.22
CA THR A 23 -6.81 -0.16 -6.03
C THR A 23 -6.92 -0.63 -4.59
N LEU A 24 -6.08 -0.12 -3.67
CA LEU A 24 -6.24 -0.35 -2.23
C LEU A 24 -7.47 0.33 -1.63
N ARG A 25 -8.13 1.25 -2.33
CA ARG A 25 -9.33 1.98 -1.91
C ARG A 25 -9.16 2.76 -0.59
N GLY A 26 -7.94 3.13 -0.25
CA GLY A 26 -7.65 3.88 0.96
C GLY A 26 -7.64 5.40 0.76
N PRO A 27 -7.33 6.16 1.80
CA PRO A 27 -7.18 7.61 1.72
C PRO A 27 -5.96 7.97 0.87
N ARG A 28 -5.92 9.21 0.38
CA ARG A 28 -4.78 9.72 -0.36
C ARG A 28 -3.52 9.69 0.49
N GLY A 29 -2.48 9.05 -0.04
CA GLY A 29 -1.20 8.91 0.63
C GLY A 29 -0.34 7.84 -0.03
N GLY A 30 0.85 7.63 0.54
CA GLY A 30 1.79 6.61 0.13
C GLY A 30 2.10 5.62 1.23
N LEU A 31 2.76 4.55 0.85
CA LEU A 31 3.39 3.62 1.77
C LEU A 31 4.76 3.21 1.23
N ILE A 32 5.65 2.89 2.12
CA ILE A 32 6.99 2.38 1.83
C ILE A 32 7.15 1.07 2.59
N LEU A 33 7.53 0.02 1.89
CA LEU A 33 7.74 -1.31 2.45
C LEU A 33 9.22 -1.69 2.31
N CYS A 34 9.79 -2.23 3.37
CA CYS A 34 11.18 -2.66 3.41
C CYS A 34 11.31 -3.85 4.37
N ASN A 35 12.07 -4.87 3.97
CA ASN A 35 12.33 -6.06 4.78
C ASN A 35 13.64 -5.95 5.59
N ASP A 36 14.51 -5.01 5.25
CA ASP A 36 15.78 -4.76 5.94
C ASP A 36 15.56 -3.76 7.09
N PRO A 37 15.78 -4.17 8.36
CA PRO A 37 15.54 -3.28 9.51
C PRO A 37 16.45 -2.04 9.54
N GLU A 38 17.69 -2.15 9.06
CA GLU A 38 18.60 -1.00 9.03
C GLU A 38 18.19 0.01 7.97
N LEU A 39 17.83 -0.48 6.78
CA LEU A 39 17.30 0.36 5.71
C LEU A 39 15.96 0.98 6.11
N ALA A 40 15.06 0.23 6.76
CA ALA A 40 13.78 0.73 7.27
C ALA A 40 13.99 1.90 8.24
N ARG A 41 14.94 1.77 9.19
CA ARG A 41 15.28 2.84 10.15
C ARG A 41 15.78 4.10 9.46
N ARG A 42 16.59 3.96 8.42
CA ARG A 42 17.07 5.09 7.61
C ARG A 42 15.94 5.76 6.85
N ILE A 43 15.00 4.98 6.30
CA ILE A 43 13.81 5.48 5.62
C ILE A 43 12.92 6.24 6.60
N ASP A 44 12.64 5.67 7.77
CA ASP A 44 11.83 6.33 8.81
C ASP A 44 12.40 7.70 9.19
N LYS A 45 13.71 7.77 9.40
CA LYS A 45 14.41 9.03 9.71
C LYS A 45 14.37 10.02 8.56
N ALA A 46 14.44 9.56 7.32
CA ALA A 46 14.35 10.40 6.14
C ALA A 46 12.93 10.94 5.95
N VAL A 47 11.91 10.15 6.27
CA VAL A 47 10.51 10.59 6.24
C VAL A 47 10.25 11.57 7.38
N PHE A 48 10.55 11.19 8.62
CA PHE A 48 10.36 12.05 9.79
C PHE A 48 11.61 12.01 10.70
N PRO A 49 12.21 13.16 11.02
CA PRO A 49 11.80 14.53 10.64
C PRO A 49 12.41 15.04 9.31
N GLY A 50 13.00 14.16 8.48
CA GLY A 50 13.78 14.57 7.32
C GLY A 50 13.00 15.38 6.28
N THR A 51 11.82 14.90 5.89
CA THR A 51 11.01 15.53 4.82
C THR A 51 9.59 15.89 5.25
N GLN A 52 9.08 15.26 6.31
CA GLN A 52 7.71 15.46 6.80
C GLN A 52 7.72 15.83 8.28
N GLY A 53 6.60 16.41 8.74
CA GLY A 53 6.34 16.74 10.14
C GLY A 53 5.23 15.88 10.73
N GLY A 54 4.42 16.47 11.62
CA GLY A 54 3.32 15.77 12.29
C GLY A 54 2.33 15.16 11.29
N PRO A 55 1.96 13.89 11.46
CA PRO A 55 1.08 13.21 10.53
C PRO A 55 -0.38 13.63 10.68
N LEU A 56 -1.14 13.50 9.59
CA LEU A 56 -2.59 13.64 9.60
C LEU A 56 -3.19 12.33 10.15
N MET A 57 -3.52 12.29 11.44
CA MET A 57 -3.94 11.07 12.12
C MET A 57 -5.23 10.47 11.58
N HIS A 58 -6.17 11.30 11.07
CA HIS A 58 -7.37 10.80 10.39
C HIS A 58 -7.04 10.05 9.09
N VAL A 59 -6.00 10.46 8.37
CA VAL A 59 -5.50 9.73 7.19
C VAL A 59 -4.88 8.40 7.62
N ILE A 60 -4.10 8.37 8.70
CA ILE A 60 -3.51 7.14 9.22
C ILE A 60 -4.60 6.17 9.68
N ALA A 61 -5.62 6.64 10.38
CA ALA A 61 -6.78 5.82 10.76
C ALA A 61 -7.50 5.27 9.52
N GLY A 62 -7.67 6.10 8.48
CA GLY A 62 -8.24 5.66 7.20
C GLY A 62 -7.38 4.60 6.50
N LYS A 63 -6.06 4.71 6.55
CA LYS A 63 -5.15 3.67 6.03
C LYS A 63 -5.31 2.36 6.79
N ALA A 64 -5.42 2.41 8.12
CA ALA A 64 -5.62 1.22 8.94
C ALA A 64 -6.92 0.50 8.58
N ALA A 65 -8.03 1.24 8.40
CA ALA A 65 -9.30 0.68 7.95
C ALA A 65 -9.19 0.05 6.55
N ALA A 66 -8.56 0.76 5.60
CA ALA A 66 -8.36 0.24 4.24
C ALA A 66 -7.51 -1.03 4.21
N PHE A 67 -6.47 -1.11 5.02
CA PHE A 67 -5.63 -2.31 5.12
C PHE A 67 -6.38 -3.47 5.77
N HIS A 68 -7.22 -3.20 6.76
CA HIS A 68 -8.08 -4.21 7.35
C HIS A 68 -9.07 -4.78 6.32
N GLU A 69 -9.70 -3.93 5.51
CA GLU A 69 -10.56 -4.36 4.41
C GLU A 69 -9.79 -5.18 3.36
N ALA A 70 -8.57 -4.75 3.01
CA ALA A 70 -7.73 -5.44 2.05
C ALA A 70 -7.30 -6.86 2.48
N LEU A 71 -7.39 -7.17 3.77
CA LEU A 71 -7.16 -8.51 4.32
C LEU A 71 -8.40 -9.42 4.24
N GLN A 72 -9.57 -8.89 3.90
CA GLN A 72 -10.80 -9.66 3.85
C GLN A 72 -10.96 -10.38 2.49
N PRO A 73 -11.69 -11.53 2.45
CA PRO A 73 -11.94 -12.25 1.20
C PRO A 73 -12.62 -11.40 0.11
N ASP A 74 -13.51 -10.50 0.49
CA ASP A 74 -14.24 -9.62 -0.43
C ASP A 74 -13.31 -8.72 -1.25
N PHE A 75 -12.14 -8.39 -0.72
CA PHE A 75 -11.14 -7.60 -1.44
C PHE A 75 -10.53 -8.38 -2.61
N VAL A 76 -10.43 -9.70 -2.51
CA VAL A 76 -9.97 -10.57 -3.60
C VAL A 76 -10.97 -10.53 -4.74
N GLU A 77 -12.26 -10.65 -4.45
CA GLU A 77 -13.33 -10.59 -5.46
C GLU A 77 -13.40 -9.21 -6.13
N TYR A 78 -13.31 -8.14 -5.35
CA TYR A 78 -13.18 -6.79 -5.88
C TYR A 78 -11.99 -6.66 -6.85
N SER A 79 -10.82 -7.17 -6.46
CA SER A 79 -9.60 -7.08 -7.27
C SER A 79 -9.70 -7.89 -8.57
N LYS A 80 -10.35 -9.05 -8.55
CA LYS A 80 -10.67 -9.83 -9.75
C LYS A 80 -11.56 -9.03 -10.70
N ALA A 81 -12.62 -8.42 -10.18
CA ALA A 81 -13.53 -7.61 -10.97
C ALA A 81 -12.81 -6.40 -11.61
N VAL A 82 -11.89 -5.75 -10.89
CA VAL A 82 -11.07 -4.65 -11.44
C VAL A 82 -10.25 -5.13 -12.65
N ILE A 83 -9.59 -6.29 -12.53
CA ILE A 83 -8.77 -6.85 -13.62
C ILE A 83 -9.64 -7.22 -14.83
N GLU A 84 -10.78 -7.86 -14.60
CA GLU A 84 -11.68 -8.27 -15.67
C GLU A 84 -12.29 -7.07 -16.39
N ASN A 85 -12.76 -6.07 -15.64
CA ASN A 85 -13.27 -4.84 -16.22
C ASN A 85 -12.20 -4.11 -17.06
N ALA A 86 -10.96 -4.09 -16.60
CA ALA A 86 -9.86 -3.50 -17.36
C ALA A 86 -9.61 -4.25 -18.68
N ARG A 87 -9.72 -5.58 -18.69
CA ARG A 87 -9.60 -6.39 -19.93
C ARG A 87 -10.72 -6.12 -20.92
N VAL A 88 -11.93 -5.89 -20.42
CA VAL A 88 -13.10 -5.60 -21.28
C VAL A 88 -13.00 -4.19 -21.89
N LEU A 89 -12.40 -3.24 -21.15
CA LEU A 89 -12.24 -1.86 -21.60
C LEU A 89 -11.03 -1.64 -22.53
N GLY A 90 -10.03 -2.51 -22.49
CA GLY A 90 -8.79 -2.43 -23.27
C GLY A 90 -8.76 -3.38 -24.43
#